data_a82ad2aff6cc52fea6983603dffc47d0
#
_entry.id   a82ad2aff6cc52fea6983603dffc47d0
#
_cell.length_a   1.000
_cell.length_b   1.000
_cell.length_c   1.000
_cell.angle_alpha   90.00
_cell.angle_beta   90.00
_cell.angle_gamma   90.00
#
_symmetry.space_group_name_H-M   'P 1'
#
loop_
_entity.id
_entity.type
_entity.pdbx_description
1 polymer ?
#
loop_
_entity_poly.entity_id
_entity_poly.type
_entity_poly.pdbx_seq_one_letter_code
_entity_poly.pdbx_strand_id
1 'polypeptide(L)'
;MEQFEVECLVIGAGVVGLAVARALAMEGKDVWLIEQESQIGMQTSSRNSEVIHAGIYYPKGSLKAKLCVKGRQMLYDYCDQNKIPYRRCGKLIVAKDESQIEKLESIQRHAMANGVDDLTFIDKAAVQKLEPDLDVAGALFSPSTGILDSHTYMQQLQADFERFGGQMVLNTKLSPLKIDKTGISFELLGQAAQVKAKFCVNAAGLYAIDLFKDMPSFPQAHLPKASFAKGSYFSYSAKTPFSHLIYPVPESGGLGVHLTIDMAGAAKFGPDVEWLTTDTNPDNFNYSVALEKSSNFAAAIGQYWPGVDKLKLLTDYSGMRPKVSGPNEPAGDFIIQDESVHGVERLVNLFGIESPGLTSSLAIADEVCSRLAFK
;
A
#
# COMPACT_ATOMS: atom_id res chain seq x y z
N MET A 1 -15.69 28.05 20.74
CA MET A 1 -15.09 27.03 19.86
C MET A 1 -15.13 27.58 18.45
N GLU A 2 -13.97 27.68 17.82
CA GLU A 2 -13.86 28.16 16.45
C GLU A 2 -14.44 27.13 15.48
N GLN A 3 -15.14 27.55 14.44
CA GLN A 3 -15.79 26.66 13.50
C GLN A 3 -15.29 26.99 12.08
N PHE A 4 -14.70 25.99 11.42
CA PHE A 4 -14.30 26.03 10.02
C PHE A 4 -15.31 25.28 9.17
N GLU A 5 -15.58 25.77 7.97
CA GLU A 5 -16.37 25.08 6.96
C GLU A 5 -15.52 24.87 5.71
N VAL A 6 -15.57 23.67 5.14
CA VAL A 6 -14.80 23.28 3.96
C VAL A 6 -15.68 22.47 3.00
N GLU A 7 -15.46 22.61 1.70
CA GLU A 7 -16.22 21.80 0.72
C GLU A 7 -15.83 20.33 0.85
N CYS A 8 -14.54 20.01 0.78
CA CYS A 8 -14.03 18.65 0.84
C CYS A 8 -12.99 18.50 1.96
N LEU A 9 -13.15 17.48 2.79
CA LEU A 9 -12.20 17.08 3.80
C LEU A 9 -11.63 15.71 3.46
N VAL A 10 -10.31 15.60 3.35
CA VAL A 10 -9.59 14.32 3.26
C VAL A 10 -8.86 14.07 4.58
N ILE A 11 -9.05 12.90 5.18
CA ILE A 11 -8.48 12.53 6.48
C ILE A 11 -7.32 11.55 6.27
N GLY A 12 -6.11 11.98 6.62
CA GLY A 12 -4.87 11.21 6.50
C GLY A 12 -4.05 11.57 5.26
N ALA A 13 -2.81 12.03 5.47
CA ALA A 13 -1.85 12.41 4.42
C ALA A 13 -0.85 11.29 4.09
N GLY A 14 -1.30 10.03 4.09
CA GLY A 14 -0.62 8.93 3.42
C GLY A 14 -0.73 9.06 1.90
N VAL A 15 -0.02 8.21 1.15
CA VAL A 15 0.02 8.26 -0.32
C VAL A 15 -1.36 8.28 -0.98
N VAL A 16 -2.33 7.55 -0.40
CA VAL A 16 -3.70 7.49 -0.94
C VAL A 16 -4.46 8.79 -0.66
N GLY A 17 -4.39 9.30 0.57
CA GLY A 17 -5.03 10.57 0.92
C GLY A 17 -4.47 11.75 0.13
N LEU A 18 -3.14 11.79 -0.08
CA LEU A 18 -2.48 12.78 -0.94
C LEU A 18 -2.98 12.69 -2.39
N ALA A 19 -3.07 11.47 -2.95
CA ALA A 19 -3.56 11.28 -4.31
C ALA A 19 -5.03 11.73 -4.47
N VAL A 20 -5.88 11.41 -3.48
CA VAL A 20 -7.30 11.82 -3.46
C VAL A 20 -7.43 13.35 -3.31
N ALA A 21 -6.73 13.94 -2.34
CA ALA A 21 -6.78 15.38 -2.10
C ALA A 21 -6.30 16.17 -3.34
N ARG A 22 -5.21 15.71 -3.98
CA ARG A 22 -4.73 16.25 -5.25
C ARG A 22 -5.79 16.18 -6.34
N ALA A 23 -6.43 15.02 -6.52
CA ALA A 23 -7.43 14.83 -7.58
C ALA A 23 -8.63 15.78 -7.38
N LEU A 24 -9.13 15.91 -6.15
CA LEU A 24 -10.23 16.83 -5.81
C LEU A 24 -9.85 18.29 -6.02
N ALA A 25 -8.64 18.70 -5.62
CA ALA A 25 -8.16 20.06 -5.85
C ALA A 25 -7.99 20.38 -7.34
N MET A 26 -7.54 19.42 -8.15
CA MET A 26 -7.48 19.56 -9.61
C MET A 26 -8.85 19.74 -10.28
N GLU A 27 -9.92 19.22 -9.67
CA GLU A 27 -11.31 19.46 -10.08
C GLU A 27 -11.85 20.83 -9.60
N GLY A 28 -10.99 21.66 -8.98
CA GLY A 28 -11.34 23.01 -8.51
C GLY A 28 -12.12 23.02 -7.20
N LYS A 29 -12.05 21.94 -6.40
CA LYS A 29 -12.70 21.88 -5.08
C LYS A 29 -11.87 22.60 -4.02
N ASP A 30 -12.56 23.21 -3.03
CA ASP A 30 -11.92 23.66 -1.79
C ASP A 30 -11.65 22.45 -0.91
N VAL A 31 -10.38 22.05 -0.77
CA VAL A 31 -9.98 20.80 -0.12
C VAL A 31 -9.05 21.06 1.05
N TRP A 32 -9.45 20.56 2.22
CA TRP A 32 -8.54 20.43 3.36
C TRP A 32 -8.08 18.98 3.50
N LEU A 33 -6.77 18.78 3.64
CA LEU A 33 -6.14 17.51 3.95
C LEU A 33 -5.58 17.58 5.38
N ILE A 34 -6.18 16.81 6.29
CA ILE A 34 -5.80 16.82 7.71
C ILE A 34 -5.05 15.56 8.08
N GLU A 35 -3.89 15.72 8.73
CA GLU A 35 -2.98 14.65 9.17
C GLU A 35 -2.65 14.81 10.65
N GLN A 36 -2.72 13.71 11.39
CA GLN A 36 -2.38 13.70 12.81
C GLN A 36 -0.87 13.81 13.08
N GLU A 37 -0.05 13.34 12.15
CA GLU A 37 1.40 13.33 12.27
C GLU A 37 2.01 14.68 11.88
N SER A 38 3.28 14.87 12.21
CA SER A 38 4.02 16.10 11.90
C SER A 38 4.47 16.23 10.44
N GLN A 39 4.34 15.14 9.66
CA GLN A 39 4.73 15.08 8.25
C GLN A 39 3.81 14.13 7.49
N ILE A 40 3.82 14.24 6.16
CA ILE A 40 3.12 13.32 5.28
C ILE A 40 3.72 11.91 5.34
N GLY A 41 2.91 10.89 5.14
CA GLY A 41 3.35 9.51 4.89
C GLY A 41 4.00 8.78 6.08
N MET A 42 3.98 9.30 7.29
CA MET A 42 4.75 8.77 8.43
C MET A 42 4.37 7.35 8.88
N GLN A 43 3.19 6.85 8.50
CA GLN A 43 2.70 5.52 8.87
C GLN A 43 3.01 4.48 7.77
N THR A 44 2.02 3.74 7.30
CA THR A 44 2.16 2.65 6.32
C THR A 44 2.86 3.10 5.02
N SER A 45 2.67 4.36 4.59
CA SER A 45 3.16 4.87 3.32
C SER A 45 4.68 5.06 3.23
N SER A 46 5.38 5.23 4.36
CA SER A 46 6.86 5.26 4.41
C SER A 46 7.50 3.92 4.79
N ARG A 47 6.68 2.89 5.05
CA ARG A 47 7.14 1.60 5.60
C ARG A 47 6.72 0.44 4.69
N ASN A 48 7.11 0.52 3.42
CA ASN A 48 6.76 -0.42 2.36
C ASN A 48 7.99 -0.80 1.52
N SER A 49 7.81 -1.65 0.54
CA SER A 49 8.89 -2.14 -0.33
C SER A 49 9.16 -1.25 -1.55
N GLU A 50 8.43 -0.13 -1.71
CA GLU A 50 8.54 0.82 -2.84
C GLU A 50 8.33 0.19 -4.23
N VAL A 51 7.64 -0.93 -4.29
CA VAL A 51 7.42 -1.71 -5.51
C VAL A 51 6.23 -1.18 -6.29
N ILE A 52 6.43 -0.93 -7.58
CA ILE A 52 5.37 -0.74 -8.57
C ILE A 52 4.93 -2.13 -9.02
N HIS A 53 3.81 -2.60 -8.47
CA HIS A 53 3.29 -3.94 -8.73
C HIS A 53 2.62 -4.06 -10.09
N ALA A 54 2.80 -5.21 -10.76
CA ALA A 54 2.15 -5.50 -12.03
C ALA A 54 0.65 -5.87 -11.90
N GLY A 55 0.20 -6.40 -10.74
CA GLY A 55 -1.20 -6.83 -10.56
C GLY A 55 -1.41 -8.36 -10.67
N ILE A 56 -0.37 -9.16 -10.45
CA ILE A 56 -0.28 -10.59 -10.80
C ILE A 56 -1.18 -11.48 -9.96
N TYR A 57 -1.23 -11.28 -8.62
CA TYR A 57 -1.73 -12.29 -7.67
C TYR A 57 -3.16 -12.07 -7.19
N TYR A 58 -3.78 -10.94 -7.51
CA TYR A 58 -5.07 -10.55 -6.91
C TYR A 58 -6.23 -11.32 -7.53
N PRO A 59 -7.29 -11.67 -6.76
CA PRO A 59 -8.46 -12.35 -7.28
C PRO A 59 -9.06 -11.62 -8.49
N LYS A 60 -9.45 -12.37 -9.51
CA LYS A 60 -10.04 -11.80 -10.72
C LYS A 60 -11.27 -10.95 -10.39
N GLY A 61 -11.29 -9.72 -10.90
CA GLY A 61 -12.40 -8.80 -10.71
C GLY A 61 -12.37 -8.02 -9.40
N SER A 62 -11.43 -8.32 -8.47
CA SER A 62 -11.23 -7.56 -7.25
C SER A 62 -10.83 -6.11 -7.52
N LEU A 63 -11.07 -5.22 -6.55
CA LEU A 63 -10.58 -3.84 -6.62
C LEU A 63 -9.05 -3.79 -6.64
N LYS A 64 -8.37 -4.65 -5.86
CA LYS A 64 -6.91 -4.78 -5.91
C LYS A 64 -6.40 -5.07 -7.32
N ALA A 65 -7.04 -6.03 -8.03
CA ALA A 65 -6.64 -6.37 -9.40
C ALA A 65 -6.84 -5.20 -10.36
N LYS A 66 -8.05 -4.64 -10.40
CA LYS A 66 -8.42 -3.55 -11.32
C LYS A 66 -7.60 -2.29 -11.08
N LEU A 67 -7.53 -1.84 -9.82
CA LEU A 67 -6.87 -0.58 -9.46
C LEU A 67 -5.34 -0.69 -9.50
N CYS A 68 -4.76 -1.89 -9.30
CA CYS A 68 -3.32 -2.10 -9.47
C CYS A 68 -2.90 -2.01 -10.94
N VAL A 69 -3.60 -2.69 -11.84
CA VAL A 69 -3.27 -2.67 -13.27
C VAL A 69 -3.43 -1.27 -13.86
N LYS A 70 -4.57 -0.59 -13.56
CA LYS A 70 -4.80 0.80 -13.96
C LYS A 70 -3.77 1.74 -13.32
N GLY A 71 -3.59 1.63 -12.01
CA GLY A 71 -2.72 2.52 -11.23
C GLY A 71 -1.25 2.38 -11.59
N ARG A 72 -0.78 1.19 -11.97
CA ARG A 72 0.59 0.97 -12.47
C ARG A 72 0.92 1.88 -13.65
N GLN A 73 0.05 1.92 -14.65
CA GLN A 73 0.28 2.78 -15.82
C GLN A 73 0.25 4.25 -15.44
N MET A 74 -0.79 4.66 -14.70
CA MET A 74 -0.91 6.04 -14.22
C MET A 74 0.29 6.48 -13.40
N LEU A 75 0.84 5.59 -12.57
CA LEU A 75 1.99 5.89 -11.71
C LEU A 75 3.27 6.08 -12.53
N TYR A 76 3.53 5.22 -13.52
CA TYR A 76 4.67 5.40 -14.43
C TYR A 76 4.56 6.71 -15.21
N ASP A 77 3.40 7.00 -15.78
CA ASP A 77 3.15 8.22 -16.55
C ASP A 77 3.33 9.47 -15.66
N TYR A 78 2.87 9.41 -14.41
CA TYR A 78 3.01 10.49 -13.44
C TYR A 78 4.49 10.70 -13.04
N CYS A 79 5.24 9.60 -12.84
CA CYS A 79 6.67 9.67 -12.55
C CYS A 79 7.45 10.30 -13.70
N ASP A 80 7.16 9.93 -14.95
CA ASP A 80 7.81 10.49 -16.14
C ASP A 80 7.51 11.99 -16.26
N GLN A 81 6.24 12.39 -16.13
CA GLN A 81 5.81 13.79 -16.23
C GLN A 81 6.45 14.69 -15.18
N ASN A 82 6.65 14.18 -13.97
CA ASN A 82 7.15 14.94 -12.82
C ASN A 82 8.62 14.66 -12.47
N LYS A 83 9.30 13.82 -13.28
CA LYS A 83 10.71 13.44 -13.07
C LYS A 83 10.96 12.78 -11.70
N ILE A 84 9.99 12.02 -11.21
CA ILE A 84 10.11 11.24 -9.99
C ILE A 84 11.00 10.04 -10.28
N PRO A 85 12.05 9.79 -9.47
CA PRO A 85 12.94 8.66 -9.70
C PRO A 85 12.21 7.32 -9.60
N TYR A 86 12.35 6.48 -10.62
CA TYR A 86 11.87 5.11 -10.63
C TYR A 86 12.78 4.23 -11.51
N ARG A 87 12.66 2.91 -11.35
CA ARG A 87 13.32 1.94 -12.25
C ARG A 87 12.35 0.82 -12.62
N ARG A 88 12.23 0.51 -13.89
CA ARG A 88 11.57 -0.71 -14.40
C ARG A 88 12.58 -1.86 -14.35
N CYS A 89 12.98 -2.25 -13.15
CA CYS A 89 13.98 -3.29 -12.94
C CYS A 89 13.47 -4.71 -13.25
N GLY A 90 12.15 -4.87 -13.39
CA GLY A 90 11.55 -6.19 -13.57
C GLY A 90 11.53 -7.03 -12.29
N LYS A 91 10.82 -8.15 -12.35
CA LYS A 91 10.71 -9.11 -11.27
C LYS A 91 10.75 -10.53 -11.79
N LEU A 92 11.49 -11.40 -11.10
CA LEU A 92 11.48 -12.83 -11.30
C LEU A 92 10.65 -13.49 -10.21
N ILE A 93 9.58 -14.20 -10.60
CA ILE A 93 8.83 -15.09 -9.71
C ILE A 93 9.46 -16.47 -9.88
N VAL A 94 10.19 -16.92 -8.87
CA VAL A 94 11.09 -18.08 -9.00
C VAL A 94 10.50 -19.36 -8.42
N ALA A 95 10.62 -20.47 -9.16
CA ALA A 95 10.35 -21.82 -8.69
C ALA A 95 11.65 -22.44 -8.16
N LYS A 96 11.71 -22.76 -6.86
CA LYS A 96 12.90 -23.34 -6.24
C LYS A 96 13.29 -24.70 -6.82
N ASP A 97 12.30 -25.48 -7.24
CA ASP A 97 12.45 -26.81 -7.81
C ASP A 97 11.37 -27.09 -8.88
N GLU A 98 11.49 -28.21 -9.59
CA GLU A 98 10.59 -28.63 -10.68
C GLU A 98 9.12 -28.79 -10.21
N SER A 99 8.89 -29.10 -8.95
CA SER A 99 7.52 -29.27 -8.40
C SER A 99 6.71 -27.98 -8.38
N GLN A 100 7.38 -26.83 -8.49
CA GLN A 100 6.75 -25.50 -8.48
C GLN A 100 6.50 -24.94 -9.89
N ILE A 101 6.97 -25.59 -10.97
CA ILE A 101 6.79 -25.10 -12.35
C ILE A 101 5.32 -24.96 -12.72
N GLU A 102 4.48 -25.95 -12.38
CA GLU A 102 3.03 -25.88 -12.64
C GLU A 102 2.36 -24.68 -11.93
N LYS A 103 2.87 -24.29 -10.76
CA LYS A 103 2.41 -23.09 -10.05
C LYS A 103 2.75 -21.82 -10.82
N LEU A 104 3.92 -21.73 -11.43
CA LEU A 104 4.27 -20.58 -12.30
C LEU A 104 3.29 -20.45 -13.46
N GLU A 105 2.97 -21.54 -14.14
CA GLU A 105 1.97 -21.53 -15.21
C GLU A 105 0.58 -21.08 -14.73
N SER A 106 0.18 -21.57 -13.54
CA SER A 106 -1.07 -21.13 -12.92
C SER A 106 -1.08 -19.63 -12.61
N ILE A 107 0.03 -19.10 -12.07
CA ILE A 107 0.20 -17.66 -11.81
C ILE A 107 0.13 -16.87 -13.12
N GLN A 108 0.76 -17.34 -14.20
CA GLN A 108 0.70 -16.67 -15.49
C GLN A 108 -0.71 -16.59 -16.04
N ARG A 109 -1.45 -17.72 -16.04
CA ARG A 109 -2.86 -17.75 -16.48
C ARG A 109 -3.73 -16.81 -15.65
N HIS A 110 -3.51 -16.77 -14.33
CA HIS A 110 -4.23 -15.88 -13.43
C HIS A 110 -3.93 -14.40 -13.71
N ALA A 111 -2.67 -14.07 -13.93
CA ALA A 111 -2.24 -12.71 -14.26
C ALA A 111 -2.83 -12.22 -15.59
N MET A 112 -2.86 -13.07 -16.63
CA MET A 112 -3.51 -12.76 -17.91
C MET A 112 -5.00 -12.46 -17.71
N ALA A 113 -5.69 -13.19 -16.84
CA ALA A 113 -7.10 -12.95 -16.54
C ALA A 113 -7.36 -11.60 -15.81
N ASN A 114 -6.31 -10.99 -15.24
CA ASN A 114 -6.30 -9.66 -14.63
C ASN A 114 -5.83 -8.55 -15.57
N GLY A 115 -5.48 -8.86 -16.83
CA GLY A 115 -4.94 -7.89 -17.79
C GLY A 115 -3.43 -7.65 -17.65
N VAL A 116 -2.70 -8.62 -17.07
CA VAL A 116 -1.22 -8.62 -17.01
C VAL A 116 -0.75 -9.68 -18.01
N ASP A 117 -0.47 -9.27 -19.24
CA ASP A 117 -0.19 -10.13 -20.39
C ASP A 117 1.30 -10.18 -20.79
N ASP A 118 2.14 -9.48 -20.04
CA ASP A 118 3.58 -9.35 -20.32
C ASP A 118 4.47 -10.35 -19.55
N LEU A 119 3.88 -11.29 -18.81
CA LEU A 119 4.64 -12.31 -18.10
C LEU A 119 5.20 -13.36 -19.07
N THR A 120 6.50 -13.62 -18.97
CA THR A 120 7.19 -14.63 -19.79
C THR A 120 7.81 -15.70 -18.90
N PHE A 121 7.51 -16.97 -19.19
CA PHE A 121 8.24 -18.08 -18.59
C PHE A 121 9.68 -18.15 -19.12
N ILE A 122 10.63 -18.30 -18.22
CA ILE A 122 12.04 -18.50 -18.53
C ILE A 122 12.57 -19.72 -17.77
N ASP A 123 13.31 -20.57 -18.49
CA ASP A 123 13.92 -21.79 -17.93
C ASP A 123 15.15 -21.48 -17.05
N LYS A 124 15.67 -22.52 -16.39
CA LYS A 124 16.84 -22.41 -15.53
C LYS A 124 18.04 -21.74 -16.21
N ALA A 125 18.30 -22.07 -17.47
CA ALA A 125 19.45 -21.54 -18.21
C ALA A 125 19.29 -20.04 -18.50
N ALA A 126 18.09 -19.61 -18.84
CA ALA A 126 17.76 -18.20 -19.04
C ALA A 126 17.79 -17.41 -17.72
N VAL A 127 17.31 -18.01 -16.60
CA VAL A 127 17.41 -17.39 -15.27
C VAL A 127 18.89 -17.19 -14.90
N GLN A 128 19.73 -18.20 -15.03
CA GLN A 128 21.16 -18.12 -14.70
C GLN A 128 21.93 -17.11 -15.57
N LYS A 129 21.44 -16.85 -16.78
CA LYS A 129 22.02 -15.81 -17.64
C LYS A 129 21.66 -14.40 -17.17
N LEU A 130 20.45 -14.20 -16.61
CA LEU A 130 19.99 -12.93 -16.07
C LEU A 130 20.55 -12.66 -14.67
N GLU A 131 20.51 -13.68 -13.81
CA GLU A 131 20.89 -13.62 -12.39
C GLU A 131 21.71 -14.89 -12.04
N PRO A 132 23.03 -14.87 -12.26
CA PRO A 132 23.89 -16.08 -12.12
C PRO A 132 23.90 -16.70 -10.74
N ASP A 133 23.64 -15.92 -9.70
CA ASP A 133 23.65 -16.36 -8.30
C ASP A 133 22.35 -17.06 -7.86
N LEU A 134 21.30 -17.08 -8.69
CA LEU A 134 20.08 -17.82 -8.39
C LEU A 134 20.23 -19.31 -8.68
N ASP A 135 19.80 -20.15 -7.70
CA ASP A 135 19.65 -21.60 -7.91
C ASP A 135 18.16 -21.97 -7.85
N VAL A 136 17.51 -21.99 -9.01
CA VAL A 136 16.08 -22.22 -9.16
C VAL A 136 15.80 -23.04 -10.44
N ALA A 137 14.65 -23.71 -10.50
CA ALA A 137 14.28 -24.52 -11.67
C ALA A 137 13.80 -23.68 -12.87
N GLY A 138 13.21 -22.51 -12.62
CA GLY A 138 12.72 -21.59 -13.62
C GLY A 138 12.03 -20.39 -12.98
N ALA A 139 11.56 -19.46 -13.81
CA ALA A 139 10.88 -18.26 -13.32
C ALA A 139 9.83 -17.73 -14.29
N LEU A 140 8.91 -16.90 -13.78
CA LEU A 140 8.17 -15.94 -14.59
C LEU A 140 8.86 -14.58 -14.51
N PHE A 141 9.21 -14.03 -15.64
CA PHE A 141 9.72 -12.66 -15.74
C PHE A 141 8.56 -11.69 -15.94
N SER A 142 8.49 -10.66 -15.08
CA SER A 142 7.51 -9.56 -15.13
C SER A 142 8.24 -8.25 -15.42
N PRO A 143 8.31 -7.82 -16.68
CA PRO A 143 9.04 -6.61 -17.07
C PRO A 143 8.38 -5.32 -16.62
N SER A 144 7.05 -5.32 -16.41
CA SER A 144 6.29 -4.15 -15.97
C SER A 144 6.36 -3.86 -14.47
N THR A 145 6.94 -4.77 -13.68
CA THR A 145 7.23 -4.52 -12.27
C THR A 145 8.45 -3.60 -12.14
N GLY A 146 8.39 -2.67 -11.19
CA GLY A 146 9.49 -1.74 -10.93
C GLY A 146 9.55 -1.29 -9.48
N ILE A 147 10.36 -0.29 -9.22
CA ILE A 147 10.50 0.41 -7.94
C ILE A 147 10.46 1.92 -8.18
N LEU A 148 10.07 2.69 -7.17
CA LEU A 148 10.10 4.14 -7.22
C LEU A 148 10.61 4.73 -5.89
N ASP A 149 11.02 5.99 -5.93
CA ASP A 149 11.21 6.80 -4.73
C ASP A 149 9.84 7.25 -4.21
N SER A 150 9.31 6.52 -3.23
CA SER A 150 7.97 6.78 -2.69
C SER A 150 7.89 8.10 -1.92
N HIS A 151 9.01 8.59 -1.35
CA HIS A 151 9.05 9.89 -0.68
C HIS A 151 8.94 11.03 -1.67
N THR A 152 9.76 11.03 -2.72
CA THR A 152 9.67 12.02 -3.80
C THR A 152 8.30 12.00 -4.46
N TYR A 153 7.71 10.81 -4.63
CA TYR A 153 6.34 10.67 -5.14
C TYR A 153 5.30 11.37 -4.24
N MET A 154 5.32 11.12 -2.94
CA MET A 154 4.38 11.76 -2.01
C MET A 154 4.59 13.27 -1.91
N GLN A 155 5.85 13.74 -1.91
CA GLN A 155 6.16 15.17 -1.95
C GLN A 155 5.64 15.86 -3.21
N GLN A 156 5.71 15.18 -4.37
CA GLN A 156 5.16 15.72 -5.61
C GLN A 156 3.62 15.78 -5.59
N LEU A 157 2.96 14.75 -5.01
CA LEU A 157 1.51 14.78 -4.81
C LEU A 157 1.08 15.95 -3.92
N GLN A 158 1.83 16.19 -2.83
CA GLN A 158 1.61 17.34 -1.95
C GLN A 158 1.80 18.66 -2.68
N ALA A 159 2.91 18.82 -3.40
CA ALA A 159 3.19 20.05 -4.16
C ALA A 159 2.10 20.34 -5.22
N ASP A 160 1.62 19.30 -5.91
CA ASP A 160 0.50 19.45 -6.83
C ASP A 160 -0.77 19.87 -6.09
N PHE A 161 -1.11 19.19 -4.97
CA PHE A 161 -2.28 19.51 -4.15
C PHE A 161 -2.29 20.99 -3.73
N GLU A 162 -1.19 21.48 -3.18
CA GLU A 162 -1.04 22.88 -2.74
C GLU A 162 -1.06 23.86 -3.93
N ARG A 163 -0.45 23.50 -5.06
CA ARG A 163 -0.49 24.32 -6.31
C ARG A 163 -1.90 24.50 -6.84
N PHE A 164 -2.78 23.52 -6.66
CA PHE A 164 -4.20 23.61 -7.04
C PHE A 164 -5.09 24.23 -5.95
N GLY A 165 -4.48 24.86 -4.90
CA GLY A 165 -5.18 25.60 -3.87
C GLY A 165 -5.62 24.79 -2.66
N GLY A 166 -5.23 23.51 -2.56
CA GLY A 166 -5.52 22.70 -1.41
C GLY A 166 -4.77 23.15 -0.14
N GLN A 167 -5.38 22.95 1.02
CA GLN A 167 -4.84 23.35 2.30
C GLN A 167 -4.49 22.12 3.15
N MET A 168 -3.23 22.01 3.59
CA MET A 168 -2.76 20.93 4.44
C MET A 168 -2.67 21.36 5.90
N VAL A 169 -3.23 20.56 6.81
CA VAL A 169 -3.17 20.77 8.26
C VAL A 169 -2.53 19.56 8.91
N LEU A 170 -1.31 19.72 9.41
CA LEU A 170 -0.53 18.69 10.10
C LEU A 170 -0.73 18.77 11.62
N ASN A 171 -0.22 17.78 12.36
CA ASN A 171 -0.31 17.68 13.83
C ASN A 171 -1.74 17.83 14.35
N THR A 172 -2.73 17.32 13.60
CA THR A 172 -4.14 17.51 13.95
C THR A 172 -4.89 16.18 13.85
N LYS A 173 -5.21 15.62 15.01
CA LYS A 173 -6.04 14.43 15.12
C LYS A 173 -7.50 14.83 15.15
N LEU A 174 -8.34 14.17 14.36
CA LEU A 174 -9.76 14.41 14.27
C LEU A 174 -10.55 13.40 15.10
N SER A 175 -11.63 13.88 15.73
CA SER A 175 -12.66 13.05 16.34
C SER A 175 -14.02 13.41 15.72
N PRO A 176 -14.78 12.43 15.20
CA PRO A 176 -16.07 12.70 14.59
C PRO A 176 -17.08 13.14 15.65
N LEU A 177 -17.82 14.20 15.37
CA LEU A 177 -18.83 14.76 16.26
C LEU A 177 -20.25 14.44 15.80
N LYS A 178 -20.54 14.68 14.50
CA LYS A 178 -21.89 14.60 13.97
C LYS A 178 -21.90 14.37 12.45
N ILE A 179 -22.85 13.55 12.04
CA ILE A 179 -23.27 13.43 10.65
C ILE A 179 -24.69 13.98 10.54
N ASP A 180 -24.95 14.92 9.64
CA ASP A 180 -26.28 15.41 9.34
C ASP A 180 -26.42 15.73 7.85
N LYS A 181 -27.62 16.20 7.42
CA LYS A 181 -27.91 16.49 6.01
C LYS A 181 -27.05 17.60 5.39
N THR A 182 -26.33 18.36 6.20
CA THR A 182 -25.49 19.48 5.76
C THR A 182 -24.00 19.12 5.69
N GLY A 183 -23.62 17.96 6.21
CA GLY A 183 -22.25 17.46 6.16
C GLY A 183 -21.82 16.68 7.41
N ILE A 184 -20.52 16.53 7.56
CA ILE A 184 -19.88 15.80 8.63
C ILE A 184 -18.99 16.75 9.42
N SER A 185 -19.17 16.76 10.77
CA SER A 185 -18.41 17.63 11.66
C SER A 185 -17.42 16.82 12.50
N PHE A 186 -16.25 17.38 12.68
CA PHE A 186 -15.15 16.81 13.49
C PHE A 186 -14.63 17.84 14.48
N GLU A 187 -14.28 17.38 15.67
CA GLU A 187 -13.46 18.11 16.62
C GLU A 187 -11.97 17.97 16.24
N LEU A 188 -11.23 19.08 16.33
CA LEU A 188 -9.79 19.07 16.22
C LEU A 188 -9.23 18.84 17.65
N LEU A 189 -8.80 17.61 17.92
CA LEU A 189 -8.37 17.21 19.27
C LEU A 189 -7.17 18.06 19.75
N GLY A 190 -7.30 18.53 20.99
CA GLY A 190 -6.30 19.43 21.59
C GLY A 190 -6.42 20.90 21.17
N GLN A 191 -7.43 21.26 20.37
CA GLN A 191 -7.71 22.62 19.93
C GLN A 191 -9.18 22.96 20.27
N ALA A 192 -9.47 24.21 20.58
CA ALA A 192 -10.85 24.67 20.82
C ALA A 192 -11.56 24.97 19.48
N ALA A 193 -11.51 24.02 18.53
CA ALA A 193 -11.94 24.19 17.15
C ALA A 193 -12.66 22.96 16.59
N GLN A 194 -13.53 23.18 15.60
CA GLN A 194 -14.25 22.18 14.84
C GLN A 194 -14.14 22.47 13.33
N VAL A 195 -14.15 21.39 12.53
CA VAL A 195 -14.27 21.48 11.08
C VAL A 195 -15.54 20.78 10.63
N LYS A 196 -16.32 21.41 9.76
CA LYS A 196 -17.48 20.84 9.10
C LYS A 196 -17.22 20.75 7.61
N ALA A 197 -17.33 19.55 7.08
CA ALA A 197 -17.12 19.27 5.67
C ALA A 197 -18.42 18.89 4.97
N LYS A 198 -18.63 19.42 3.76
CA LYS A 198 -19.75 19.02 2.92
C LYS A 198 -19.51 17.62 2.34
N PHE A 199 -18.28 17.31 1.91
CA PHE A 199 -17.83 16.01 1.43
C PHE A 199 -16.65 15.54 2.29
N CYS A 200 -16.61 14.26 2.60
CA CYS A 200 -15.52 13.70 3.43
C CYS A 200 -14.98 12.42 2.82
N VAL A 201 -13.66 12.29 2.82
CA VAL A 201 -12.96 11.05 2.45
C VAL A 201 -12.11 10.59 3.63
N ASN A 202 -12.45 9.41 4.16
CA ASN A 202 -11.68 8.76 5.19
C ASN A 202 -10.55 7.93 4.54
N ALA A 203 -9.35 8.48 4.50
CA ALA A 203 -8.13 7.85 4.04
C ALA A 203 -7.12 7.63 5.20
N ALA A 204 -7.63 7.48 6.44
CA ALA A 204 -6.85 7.43 7.67
C ALA A 204 -6.08 6.09 7.89
N GLY A 205 -5.99 5.21 6.89
CA GLY A 205 -5.14 4.03 6.89
C GLY A 205 -5.37 3.10 8.08
N LEU A 206 -4.41 3.01 9.01
CA LEU A 206 -4.51 2.17 10.22
C LEU A 206 -5.66 2.59 11.13
N TYR A 207 -6.02 3.86 11.14
CA TYR A 207 -7.09 4.43 11.98
C TYR A 207 -8.45 4.53 11.28
N ALA A 208 -8.54 4.16 10.00
CA ALA A 208 -9.72 4.41 9.18
C ALA A 208 -11.00 3.77 9.74
N ILE A 209 -10.91 2.56 10.28
CA ILE A 209 -12.05 1.84 10.87
C ILE A 209 -12.43 2.45 12.22
N ASP A 210 -11.43 2.73 13.06
CA ASP A 210 -11.66 3.26 14.40
C ASP A 210 -12.21 4.69 14.38
N LEU A 211 -11.98 5.45 13.30
CA LEU A 211 -12.47 6.82 13.16
C LEU A 211 -13.99 6.93 13.38
N PHE A 212 -14.78 5.98 12.90
CA PHE A 212 -16.25 5.99 13.04
C PHE A 212 -16.80 4.91 13.99
N LYS A 213 -15.93 4.15 14.68
CA LYS A 213 -16.31 3.01 15.52
C LYS A 213 -17.31 3.36 16.62
N ASP A 214 -17.10 4.49 17.30
CA ASP A 214 -17.92 4.92 18.43
C ASP A 214 -18.89 6.05 18.07
N MET A 215 -19.12 6.26 16.76
CA MET A 215 -20.02 7.31 16.28
C MET A 215 -21.45 6.78 16.10
N PRO A 216 -22.42 7.15 16.96
CA PRO A 216 -23.79 6.60 16.89
C PRO A 216 -24.53 6.92 15.60
N SER A 217 -24.19 8.04 14.94
CA SER A 217 -24.79 8.44 13.67
C SER A 217 -24.21 7.74 12.43
N PHE A 218 -23.13 6.94 12.59
CA PHE A 218 -22.62 6.09 11.54
C PHE A 218 -23.18 4.66 11.67
N PRO A 219 -23.66 4.03 10.59
CA PRO A 219 -24.22 2.67 10.62
C PRO A 219 -23.14 1.63 10.91
N GLN A 220 -22.98 1.23 12.16
CA GLN A 220 -21.89 0.36 12.65
C GLN A 220 -21.79 -0.99 11.92
N ALA A 221 -22.89 -1.50 11.38
CA ALA A 221 -22.92 -2.75 10.61
C ALA A 221 -22.08 -2.69 9.32
N HIS A 222 -21.73 -1.50 8.84
CA HIS A 222 -20.91 -1.29 7.65
C HIS A 222 -19.41 -1.08 7.97
N LEU A 223 -19.01 -1.04 9.23
CA LEU A 223 -17.60 -1.03 9.61
C LEU A 223 -17.06 -2.47 9.53
N PRO A 224 -16.01 -2.72 8.74
CA PRO A 224 -15.34 -4.00 8.75
C PRO A 224 -14.61 -4.23 10.08
N LYS A 225 -14.29 -5.49 10.38
CA LYS A 225 -13.44 -5.80 11.53
C LYS A 225 -12.01 -5.34 11.23
N ALA A 226 -11.45 -4.51 12.12
CA ALA A 226 -10.05 -4.14 12.04
C ALA A 226 -9.15 -5.33 12.38
N SER A 227 -8.15 -5.57 11.56
CA SER A 227 -7.07 -6.52 11.79
C SER A 227 -5.76 -5.91 11.33
N PHE A 228 -4.65 -6.31 11.93
CA PHE A 228 -3.36 -5.73 11.59
C PHE A 228 -2.30 -6.81 11.45
N ALA A 229 -1.41 -6.63 10.48
CA ALA A 229 -0.27 -7.51 10.28
C ALA A 229 1.02 -6.69 10.12
N LYS A 230 1.99 -6.98 10.98
CA LYS A 230 3.34 -6.44 10.90
C LYS A 230 4.13 -7.15 9.84
N GLY A 231 4.92 -6.41 9.08
CA GLY A 231 5.91 -6.92 8.14
C GLY A 231 7.29 -6.41 8.48
N SER A 232 8.20 -7.30 8.83
CA SER A 232 9.59 -6.97 9.17
C SER A 232 10.48 -7.04 7.94
N TYR A 233 11.46 -6.15 7.87
CA TYR A 233 12.46 -6.11 6.81
C TYR A 233 13.87 -6.25 7.36
N PHE A 234 14.74 -6.87 6.55
CA PHE A 234 16.18 -6.94 6.77
C PHE A 234 16.89 -6.34 5.57
N SER A 235 17.85 -5.46 5.81
CA SER A 235 18.79 -4.98 4.80
C SER A 235 19.99 -5.93 4.68
N TYR A 236 20.67 -5.87 3.54
CA TYR A 236 21.89 -6.65 3.30
C TYR A 236 23.10 -5.73 3.27
N SER A 237 24.04 -5.92 4.20
CA SER A 237 25.19 -5.03 4.40
C SER A 237 26.34 -5.22 3.39
N ALA A 238 26.13 -6.06 2.35
CA ALA A 238 27.07 -6.23 1.26
C ALA A 238 26.41 -5.88 -0.08
N LYS A 239 27.21 -5.76 -1.13
CA LYS A 239 26.71 -5.58 -2.49
C LYS A 239 25.83 -6.79 -2.87
N THR A 240 24.60 -6.52 -3.31
CA THR A 240 23.76 -7.55 -3.90
C THR A 240 24.25 -7.94 -5.29
N PRO A 241 24.23 -9.23 -5.66
CA PRO A 241 24.52 -9.64 -7.03
C PRO A 241 23.35 -9.42 -7.99
N PHE A 242 22.15 -9.07 -7.47
CA PHE A 242 20.91 -9.04 -8.23
C PHE A 242 20.61 -7.67 -8.81
N SER A 243 19.99 -7.69 -10.00
CA SER A 243 19.50 -6.52 -10.74
C SER A 243 17.97 -6.47 -10.82
N HIS A 244 17.29 -7.59 -10.59
CA HIS A 244 15.84 -7.74 -10.59
C HIS A 244 15.31 -7.99 -9.16
N LEU A 245 14.00 -7.77 -8.98
CA LEU A 245 13.30 -8.21 -7.78
C LEU A 245 13.10 -9.73 -7.83
N ILE A 246 13.36 -10.44 -6.74
CA ILE A 246 13.24 -11.90 -6.68
C ILE A 246 12.16 -12.28 -5.68
N TYR A 247 11.10 -12.91 -6.17
CA TYR A 247 9.96 -13.35 -5.38
C TYR A 247 9.80 -14.86 -5.52
N PRO A 248 9.92 -15.64 -4.44
CA PRO A 248 9.61 -17.06 -4.53
C PRO A 248 8.13 -17.28 -4.84
N VAL A 249 7.82 -18.41 -5.48
CA VAL A 249 6.43 -18.86 -5.64
C VAL A 249 5.75 -18.92 -4.27
N PRO A 250 4.53 -18.34 -4.10
CA PRO A 250 3.81 -18.40 -2.83
C PRO A 250 3.59 -19.84 -2.35
N GLU A 251 3.90 -20.11 -1.07
CA GLU A 251 3.63 -21.39 -0.41
C GLU A 251 2.49 -21.28 0.61
N SER A 252 2.00 -22.42 1.10
CA SER A 252 1.03 -22.46 2.20
C SER A 252 1.65 -21.81 3.44
N GLY A 253 1.12 -20.64 3.84
CA GLY A 253 1.64 -19.88 4.99
C GLY A 253 2.18 -18.49 4.64
N GLY A 254 2.32 -18.13 3.37
CA GLY A 254 2.73 -16.77 2.99
C GLY A 254 3.34 -16.64 1.61
N LEU A 255 3.72 -15.39 1.28
CA LEU A 255 4.35 -15.06 -0.01
C LEU A 255 5.86 -15.38 -0.03
N GLY A 256 6.42 -15.94 1.04
CA GLY A 256 7.87 -16.10 1.19
C GLY A 256 8.59 -14.79 1.49
N VAL A 257 9.92 -14.86 1.64
CA VAL A 257 10.77 -13.68 1.82
C VAL A 257 11.20 -13.16 0.46
N HIS A 258 10.70 -11.99 0.09
CA HIS A 258 11.04 -11.33 -1.17
C HIS A 258 12.40 -10.64 -1.07
N LEU A 259 13.14 -10.61 -2.17
CA LEU A 259 14.26 -9.69 -2.36
C LEU A 259 13.76 -8.49 -3.17
N THR A 260 13.92 -7.30 -2.63
CA THR A 260 13.75 -6.03 -3.33
C THR A 260 15.08 -5.28 -3.37
N ILE A 261 15.22 -4.40 -4.36
CA ILE A 261 16.36 -3.50 -4.48
C ILE A 261 15.84 -2.07 -4.32
N ASP A 262 16.53 -1.24 -3.58
CA ASP A 262 16.19 0.18 -3.51
C ASP A 262 16.77 0.98 -4.70
N MET A 263 16.49 2.28 -4.73
CA MET A 263 16.97 3.16 -5.80
C MET A 263 18.50 3.25 -5.87
N ALA A 264 19.21 3.00 -4.75
CA ALA A 264 20.68 2.95 -4.68
C ALA A 264 21.25 1.57 -5.06
N GLY A 265 20.41 0.54 -5.24
CA GLY A 265 20.80 -0.82 -5.57
C GLY A 265 21.11 -1.69 -4.36
N ALA A 266 20.80 -1.25 -3.13
CA ALA A 266 20.93 -2.07 -1.94
C ALA A 266 19.77 -3.07 -1.82
N ALA A 267 20.08 -4.29 -1.39
CA ALA A 267 19.07 -5.33 -1.21
C ALA A 267 18.36 -5.21 0.13
N LYS A 268 17.05 -5.41 0.08
CA LYS A 268 16.17 -5.56 1.25
C LYS A 268 15.40 -6.86 1.12
N PHE A 269 15.22 -7.55 2.23
CA PHE A 269 14.48 -8.81 2.31
C PHE A 269 13.24 -8.64 3.16
N GLY A 270 12.12 -9.19 2.69
CA GLY A 270 10.84 -9.08 3.37
C GLY A 270 9.73 -8.56 2.46
N PRO A 271 8.60 -8.24 3.07
CA PRO A 271 8.32 -8.42 4.50
C PRO A 271 7.90 -9.86 4.86
N ASP A 272 8.10 -10.24 6.14
CA ASP A 272 7.37 -11.36 6.72
C ASP A 272 5.91 -10.99 7.04
N VAL A 273 5.19 -11.90 7.69
CA VAL A 273 3.83 -11.67 8.17
C VAL A 273 3.71 -12.09 9.63
N GLU A 274 3.47 -11.10 10.49
CA GLU A 274 3.19 -11.31 11.91
C GLU A 274 1.84 -10.65 12.24
N TRP A 275 0.81 -11.48 12.54
CA TRP A 275 -0.50 -10.98 12.90
C TRP A 275 -0.52 -10.43 14.31
N LEU A 276 -1.07 -9.23 14.50
CA LEU A 276 -1.26 -8.62 15.80
C LEU A 276 -2.58 -9.12 16.39
N THR A 277 -2.50 -9.89 17.47
CA THR A 277 -3.67 -10.54 18.08
C THR A 277 -4.09 -9.93 19.42
N THR A 278 -3.20 -9.24 20.12
CA THR A 278 -3.41 -8.74 21.48
C THR A 278 -3.57 -7.23 21.57
N ASP A 279 -2.83 -6.47 20.78
CA ASP A 279 -2.93 -5.01 20.73
C ASP A 279 -3.35 -4.58 19.33
N THR A 280 -4.55 -4.05 19.23
CA THR A 280 -5.14 -3.56 17.97
C THR A 280 -5.27 -2.03 17.95
N ASN A 281 -4.75 -1.34 18.97
CA ASN A 281 -4.67 0.12 18.96
C ASN A 281 -3.41 0.56 18.20
N PRO A 282 -3.53 1.26 17.07
CA PRO A 282 -2.38 1.70 16.27
C PRO A 282 -1.38 2.58 17.03
N ASP A 283 -1.83 3.32 18.05
CA ASP A 283 -0.97 4.19 18.88
C ASP A 283 0.09 3.38 19.67
N ASN A 284 -0.16 2.06 19.91
CA ASN A 284 0.71 1.18 20.68
C ASN A 284 1.57 0.24 19.82
N PHE A 285 1.53 0.32 18.51
CA PHE A 285 2.23 -0.62 17.65
C PHE A 285 3.75 -0.59 17.83
N ASN A 286 4.32 -1.77 18.08
CA ASN A 286 5.77 -1.93 18.17
C ASN A 286 6.38 -2.15 16.78
N TYR A 287 7.13 -1.17 16.29
CA TYR A 287 7.81 -1.19 15.00
C TYR A 287 9.24 -1.79 15.05
N SER A 288 9.74 -2.25 16.20
CA SER A 288 11.07 -2.85 16.28
C SER A 288 11.12 -4.18 15.53
N VAL A 289 12.24 -4.47 14.88
CA VAL A 289 12.49 -5.74 14.20
C VAL A 289 13.36 -6.62 15.08
N ALA A 290 12.87 -7.83 15.41
CA ALA A 290 13.59 -8.77 16.24
C ALA A 290 14.74 -9.45 15.47
N LEU A 291 15.97 -9.37 15.98
CA LEU A 291 17.16 -9.93 15.33
C LEU A 291 17.08 -11.46 15.16
N GLU A 292 16.38 -12.13 16.06
CA GLU A 292 16.17 -13.60 16.05
C GLU A 292 15.52 -14.09 14.75
N LYS A 293 14.68 -13.23 14.11
CA LYS A 293 14.08 -13.53 12.82
C LYS A 293 15.09 -13.70 11.69
N SER A 294 16.33 -13.19 11.83
CA SER A 294 17.38 -13.28 10.80
C SER A 294 17.68 -14.71 10.36
N SER A 295 17.57 -15.69 11.26
CA SER A 295 17.75 -17.10 10.92
C SER A 295 16.68 -17.63 9.97
N ASN A 296 15.41 -17.28 10.21
CA ASN A 296 14.30 -17.69 9.36
C ASN A 296 14.38 -17.00 8.00
N PHE A 297 14.79 -15.72 7.99
CA PHE A 297 15.02 -14.98 6.75
C PHE A 297 16.14 -15.61 5.93
N ALA A 298 17.29 -15.90 6.54
CA ALA A 298 18.41 -16.55 5.85
C ALA A 298 18.01 -17.92 5.28
N ALA A 299 17.26 -18.73 6.03
CA ALA A 299 16.78 -20.02 5.56
C ALA A 299 15.82 -19.89 4.36
N ALA A 300 14.90 -18.92 4.38
CA ALA A 300 13.96 -18.66 3.29
C ALA A 300 14.68 -18.13 2.04
N ILE A 301 15.63 -17.20 2.21
CA ILE A 301 16.43 -16.63 1.12
C ILE A 301 17.33 -17.71 0.51
N GLY A 302 17.93 -18.58 1.35
CA GLY A 302 18.79 -19.67 0.93
C GLY A 302 18.12 -20.67 -0.04
N GLN A 303 16.79 -20.71 -0.07
CA GLN A 303 16.04 -21.57 -0.99
C GLN A 303 16.16 -21.14 -2.47
N TYR A 304 16.46 -19.87 -2.75
CA TYR A 304 16.66 -19.36 -4.10
C TYR A 304 18.04 -18.72 -4.31
N TRP A 305 18.70 -18.32 -3.21
CA TRP A 305 20.05 -17.76 -3.22
C TRP A 305 20.95 -18.47 -2.19
N PRO A 306 21.62 -19.58 -2.57
CA PRO A 306 22.49 -20.34 -1.64
C PRO A 306 23.67 -19.53 -1.09
N GLY A 307 24.10 -18.48 -1.81
CA GLY A 307 25.20 -17.59 -1.40
C GLY A 307 24.85 -16.56 -0.33
N VAL A 308 23.63 -16.56 0.23
CA VAL A 308 23.25 -15.61 1.27
C VAL A 308 24.10 -15.81 2.53
N ASP A 309 24.70 -14.72 3.01
CA ASP A 309 25.42 -14.71 4.29
C ASP A 309 24.54 -14.12 5.38
N LYS A 310 24.09 -14.97 6.30
CA LYS A 310 23.25 -14.55 7.43
C LYS A 310 23.86 -13.40 8.24
N LEU A 311 25.19 -13.36 8.40
CA LEU A 311 25.88 -12.33 9.18
C LEU A 311 25.79 -10.94 8.54
N LYS A 312 25.41 -10.87 7.29
CA LYS A 312 25.18 -9.63 6.54
C LYS A 312 23.73 -9.15 6.55
N LEU A 313 22.81 -9.95 7.10
CA LEU A 313 21.43 -9.54 7.31
C LEU A 313 21.33 -8.66 8.56
N LEU A 314 21.02 -7.41 8.39
CA LEU A 314 20.82 -6.43 9.46
C LEU A 314 19.33 -6.13 9.61
N THR A 315 18.87 -6.00 10.86
CA THR A 315 17.50 -5.53 11.11
C THR A 315 17.31 -4.15 10.49
N ASP A 316 16.20 -3.95 9.80
CA ASP A 316 15.84 -2.71 9.16
C ASP A 316 14.52 -2.19 9.77
N TYR A 317 13.59 -1.71 9.00
CA TYR A 317 12.30 -1.23 9.48
C TYR A 317 11.22 -2.33 9.45
N SER A 318 10.09 -2.02 10.06
CA SER A 318 8.85 -2.77 9.87
C SER A 318 7.70 -1.85 9.46
N GLY A 319 6.71 -2.40 8.77
CA GLY A 319 5.48 -1.71 8.42
C GLY A 319 4.25 -2.42 8.97
N MET A 320 3.19 -1.66 9.28
CA MET A 320 1.90 -2.20 9.68
C MET A 320 0.92 -2.13 8.52
N ARG A 321 0.22 -3.25 8.28
CA ARG A 321 -0.77 -3.37 7.21
C ARG A 321 -2.16 -3.32 7.82
N PRO A 322 -3.02 -2.35 7.42
CA PRO A 322 -4.43 -2.37 7.76
C PRO A 322 -5.11 -3.51 7.00
N LYS A 323 -5.60 -4.49 7.72
CA LYS A 323 -6.30 -5.66 7.19
C LYS A 323 -7.79 -5.59 7.51
N VAL A 324 -8.61 -6.16 6.62
CA VAL A 324 -10.07 -6.33 6.78
C VAL A 324 -10.46 -7.81 6.87
N SER A 325 -9.47 -8.67 6.99
CA SER A 325 -9.62 -10.12 7.20
C SER A 325 -8.61 -10.60 8.23
N GLY A 326 -8.93 -11.67 8.93
CA GLY A 326 -8.07 -12.28 9.95
C GLY A 326 -7.02 -13.25 9.39
N PRO A 327 -6.15 -13.84 10.26
CA PRO A 327 -5.06 -14.73 9.86
C PRO A 327 -5.52 -16.04 9.20
N ASN A 328 -6.74 -16.49 9.52
CA ASN A 328 -7.31 -17.76 9.01
C ASN A 328 -8.40 -17.53 7.96
N GLU A 329 -8.53 -16.30 7.46
CA GLU A 329 -9.51 -15.91 6.47
C GLU A 329 -8.82 -15.68 5.11
N PRO A 330 -9.53 -15.81 3.99
CA PRO A 330 -9.03 -15.39 2.70
C PRO A 330 -8.57 -13.92 2.74
N ALA A 331 -7.53 -13.59 2.00
CA ALA A 331 -7.03 -12.21 1.95
C ALA A 331 -8.14 -11.26 1.48
N GLY A 332 -8.43 -10.24 2.30
CA GLY A 332 -9.44 -9.24 2.00
C GLY A 332 -9.05 -8.35 0.80
N ASP A 333 -10.05 -7.88 0.07
CA ASP A 333 -9.89 -6.88 -0.99
C ASP A 333 -9.81 -5.45 -0.40
N PHE A 334 -9.53 -4.46 -1.22
CA PHE A 334 -9.80 -3.07 -0.89
C PHE A 334 -11.29 -2.85 -0.69
N ILE A 335 -11.64 -2.06 0.30
CA ILE A 335 -13.02 -1.66 0.55
C ILE A 335 -13.10 -0.15 0.34
N ILE A 336 -13.86 0.25 -0.68
CA ILE A 336 -14.22 1.65 -0.97
C ILE A 336 -15.72 1.73 -0.83
N GLN A 337 -16.18 2.34 0.27
CA GLN A 337 -17.60 2.44 0.58
C GLN A 337 -18.07 3.89 0.42
N ASP A 338 -19.16 4.08 -0.28
CA ASP A 338 -19.86 5.34 -0.44
C ASP A 338 -21.29 5.22 0.11
N GLU A 339 -22.10 6.27 -0.13
CA GLU A 339 -23.50 6.37 0.27
C GLU A 339 -24.33 5.13 -0.13
N SER A 340 -24.05 4.54 -1.29
CA SER A 340 -24.80 3.38 -1.79
C SER A 340 -24.65 2.15 -0.91
N VAL A 341 -23.58 2.10 -0.09
CA VAL A 341 -23.28 1.00 0.84
C VAL A 341 -23.77 1.32 2.25
N HIS A 342 -23.35 2.46 2.80
CA HIS A 342 -23.60 2.78 4.23
C HIS A 342 -24.71 3.83 4.45
N GLY A 343 -25.30 4.39 3.39
CA GLY A 343 -26.40 5.34 3.50
C GLY A 343 -26.06 6.73 4.03
N VAL A 344 -24.76 7.02 4.25
CA VAL A 344 -24.28 8.34 4.69
C VAL A 344 -23.91 9.16 3.45
N GLU A 345 -24.68 10.20 3.17
CA GLU A 345 -24.44 11.07 2.01
C GLU A 345 -23.03 11.69 2.08
N ARG A 346 -22.35 11.78 0.93
CA ARG A 346 -21.11 12.55 0.73
C ARG A 346 -19.90 12.06 1.56
N LEU A 347 -19.96 10.83 2.07
CA LEU A 347 -18.85 10.16 2.74
C LEU A 347 -18.31 9.02 1.88
N VAL A 348 -17.01 8.98 1.70
CA VAL A 348 -16.30 7.80 1.15
C VAL A 348 -15.31 7.28 2.18
N ASN A 349 -15.43 6.01 2.54
CA ASN A 349 -14.48 5.32 3.41
C ASN A 349 -13.55 4.42 2.62
N LEU A 350 -12.26 4.45 2.96
CA LEU A 350 -11.22 3.59 2.41
C LEU A 350 -10.71 2.66 3.52
N PHE A 351 -11.06 1.36 3.47
CA PHE A 351 -10.62 0.38 4.44
C PHE A 351 -9.76 -0.70 3.80
N GLY A 352 -8.78 -1.20 4.56
CA GLY A 352 -7.91 -2.28 4.11
C GLY A 352 -7.00 -1.91 2.93
N ILE A 353 -6.68 -0.62 2.78
CA ILE A 353 -5.78 -0.16 1.73
C ILE A 353 -4.32 -0.45 2.16
N GLU A 354 -3.90 -1.67 1.90
CA GLU A 354 -2.53 -2.17 2.05
C GLU A 354 -1.86 -2.33 0.66
N SER A 355 -0.88 -3.23 0.49
CA SER A 355 -0.37 -3.56 -0.85
C SER A 355 -1.52 -4.13 -1.73
N PRO A 356 -1.70 -3.59 -2.94
CA PRO A 356 -0.84 -2.69 -3.71
C PRO A 356 -1.23 -1.19 -3.65
N GLY A 357 -1.62 -0.65 -2.50
CA GLY A 357 -2.15 0.71 -2.34
C GLY A 357 -1.24 1.81 -2.92
N LEU A 358 0.08 1.69 -2.77
CA LEU A 358 1.05 2.63 -3.37
C LEU A 358 0.90 2.67 -4.89
N THR A 359 0.97 1.51 -5.54
CA THR A 359 0.79 1.41 -7.00
C THR A 359 -0.59 1.89 -7.46
N SER A 360 -1.61 1.62 -6.65
CA SER A 360 -3.01 1.89 -6.98
C SER A 360 -3.45 3.31 -6.63
N SER A 361 -2.62 4.12 -5.97
CA SER A 361 -3.05 5.36 -5.31
C SER A 361 -3.76 6.36 -6.23
N LEU A 362 -3.25 6.57 -7.44
CA LEU A 362 -3.88 7.45 -8.43
C LEU A 362 -5.20 6.87 -8.96
N ALA A 363 -5.26 5.55 -9.17
CA ALA A 363 -6.49 4.90 -9.61
C ALA A 363 -7.55 4.84 -8.50
N ILE A 364 -7.13 4.75 -7.22
CA ILE A 364 -8.03 4.89 -6.06
C ILE A 364 -8.59 6.31 -6.01
N ALA A 365 -7.77 7.33 -6.26
CA ALA A 365 -8.21 8.72 -6.29
C ALA A 365 -9.31 8.95 -7.36
N ASP A 366 -9.11 8.46 -8.60
CA ASP A 366 -10.13 8.50 -9.64
C ASP A 366 -11.44 7.82 -9.22
N GLU A 367 -11.33 6.64 -8.59
CA GLU A 367 -12.49 5.88 -8.11
C GLU A 367 -13.24 6.66 -7.01
N VAL A 368 -12.53 7.30 -6.08
CA VAL A 368 -13.11 8.14 -5.03
C VAL A 368 -13.83 9.35 -5.62
N CYS A 369 -13.20 10.08 -6.55
CA CYS A 369 -13.83 11.24 -7.22
C CYS A 369 -15.12 10.82 -7.94
N SER A 370 -15.11 9.67 -8.61
CA SER A 370 -16.31 9.17 -9.30
C SER A 370 -17.47 8.82 -8.36
N ARG A 371 -17.15 8.38 -7.12
CA ARG A 371 -18.16 8.00 -6.11
C ARG A 371 -18.72 9.17 -5.32
N LEU A 372 -17.95 10.24 -5.14
CA LEU A 372 -18.41 11.43 -4.42
C LEU A 372 -19.55 12.18 -5.13
N ALA A 373 -19.79 11.90 -6.43
CA ALA A 373 -20.92 12.41 -7.22
C ALA A 373 -21.27 13.86 -6.86
N PHE A 374 -20.36 14.79 -7.15
CA PHE A 374 -20.58 16.23 -6.91
C PHE A 374 -21.83 16.71 -7.72
N LYS A 375 -22.98 16.69 -7.05
CA LYS A 375 -24.26 17.24 -7.57
C LYS A 375 -24.53 18.60 -6.97
#